data_c97d4ba42009defab4ca19e7026265d7
#
_entry.id   c97d4ba42009defab4ca19e7026265d7
#
_cell.length_a   1.000
_cell.length_b   1.000
_cell.length_c   1.000
_cell.angle_alpha   90.00
_cell.angle_beta   90.00
_cell.angle_gamma   90.00
#
_symmetry.space_group_name_H-M   'P 1'
#
loop_
_entity.id
_entity.type
_entity.pdbx_description
1 polymer ?
#
loop_
_entity_poly.entity_id
_entity_poly.type
_entity_poly.pdbx_seq_one_letter_code
_entity_poly.pdbx_strand_id
1 'polypeptide(L)' 'MTSPPMAAQVVTFGLTAAEMNGRAGVVTGWDAGRARYAVELEGGARHVALKPGNLKPR' A
#
# COMPACT_ATOMS: atom_id res chain seq x y z
N MET A 1 -8.61 15.55 -2.04
CA MET A 1 -8.17 14.32 -1.37
C MET A 1 -6.66 14.34 -1.21
N THR A 2 -6.20 14.10 -0.02
CA THR A 2 -4.78 14.19 0.30
C THR A 2 -4.12 12.82 0.16
N SER A 3 -3.01 12.77 -0.59
CA SER A 3 -2.21 11.54 -0.65
C SER A 3 -1.49 11.35 0.68
N PRO A 4 -1.31 10.11 1.15
CA PRO A 4 -0.48 9.88 2.31
C PRO A 4 0.96 10.32 2.02
N PRO A 5 1.68 10.82 3.03
CA PRO A 5 3.07 11.20 2.84
C PRO A 5 3.92 9.98 2.52
N MET A 6 5.06 10.24 1.88
CA MET A 6 6.07 9.20 1.65
C MET A 6 6.46 8.58 2.99
N ALA A 7 6.72 7.29 2.98
CA ALA A 7 7.04 6.50 4.17
C ALA A 7 5.90 6.38 5.18
N ALA A 8 4.66 6.71 4.78
CA ALA A 8 3.50 6.49 5.64
C ALA A 8 3.32 4.99 5.90
N GLN A 9 3.06 4.63 7.15
CA GLN A 9 2.78 3.26 7.53
C GLN A 9 1.31 2.94 7.26
N VAL A 10 1.08 1.83 6.56
CA VAL A 10 -0.26 1.43 6.14
C VAL A 10 -0.48 -0.06 6.38
N VAL A 11 -1.75 -0.46 6.33
CA VAL A 11 -2.15 -1.87 6.38
C VAL A 11 -3.04 -2.14 5.17
N THR A 12 -2.80 -3.26 4.50
CA THR A 12 -3.59 -3.67 3.33
C THR A 12 -4.91 -4.32 3.75
N PHE A 13 -5.94 -4.13 2.94
CA PHE A 13 -7.23 -4.78 3.14
C PHE A 13 -8.05 -4.81 1.85
N GLY A 14 -9.06 -5.68 1.83
CA GLY A 14 -9.99 -5.74 0.71
C GLY A 14 -9.40 -6.26 -0.59
N LEU A 15 -8.28 -6.96 -0.53
CA LEU A 15 -7.62 -7.50 -1.71
C LEU A 15 -8.18 -8.90 -2.04
N THR A 16 -8.23 -9.20 -3.35
CA THR A 16 -8.68 -10.52 -3.83
C THR A 16 -7.78 -11.64 -3.34
N ALA A 17 -6.47 -11.39 -3.34
CA ALA A 17 -5.51 -12.34 -2.77
C ALA A 17 -5.55 -12.24 -1.25
N ALA A 18 -6.21 -13.20 -0.60
CA ALA A 18 -6.46 -13.14 0.84
C ALA A 18 -5.18 -13.05 1.66
N GLU A 19 -4.11 -13.69 1.22
CA GLU A 19 -2.81 -13.67 1.90
C GLU A 19 -2.16 -12.29 1.90
N MET A 20 -2.64 -11.39 1.04
CA MET A 20 -2.14 -10.01 0.97
C MET A 20 -2.87 -9.07 1.92
N ASN A 21 -3.97 -9.50 2.53
CA ASN A 21 -4.74 -8.67 3.45
C ASN A 21 -4.12 -8.69 4.86
N GLY A 22 -4.27 -7.56 5.55
CA GLY A 22 -3.74 -7.43 6.92
C GLY A 22 -2.23 -7.29 6.97
N ARG A 23 -1.59 -6.99 5.86
CA ARG A 23 -0.13 -6.82 5.80
C ARG A 23 0.23 -5.38 6.09
N ALA A 24 1.18 -5.20 6.98
CA ALA A 24 1.75 -3.89 7.23
C ALA A 24 2.76 -3.55 6.14
N GLY A 25 2.84 -2.28 5.77
CA GLY A 25 3.78 -1.82 4.76
C GLY A 25 4.06 -0.34 4.87
N VAL A 26 4.93 0.13 4.00
CA VAL A 26 5.36 1.53 3.95
C VAL A 26 5.15 2.04 2.52
N VAL A 27 4.51 3.21 2.40
CA VAL A 27 4.34 3.85 1.09
C VAL A 27 5.69 4.39 0.63
N THR A 28 6.13 3.96 -0.56
CA THR A 28 7.40 4.38 -1.15
C THR A 28 7.23 5.29 -2.36
N GLY A 29 6.02 5.40 -2.91
CA GLY A 29 5.79 6.26 -4.06
C GLY A 29 4.34 6.31 -4.49
N TRP A 30 4.08 7.10 -5.51
CA TRP A 30 2.76 7.24 -6.12
C TRP A 30 2.89 7.12 -7.64
N ASP A 31 2.10 6.23 -8.22
CA ASP A 31 2.01 6.06 -9.67
C ASP A 31 0.75 6.78 -10.18
N ALA A 32 0.93 7.97 -10.72
CA ALA A 32 -0.18 8.79 -11.20
C ALA A 32 -0.87 8.17 -12.42
N GLY A 33 -0.11 7.46 -13.25
CA GLY A 33 -0.68 6.83 -14.45
C GLY A 33 -1.65 5.70 -14.12
N ARG A 34 -1.42 5.00 -13.03
CA ARG A 34 -2.26 3.89 -12.57
C ARG A 34 -3.13 4.25 -11.37
N ALA A 35 -2.95 5.44 -10.81
CA ALA A 35 -3.61 5.88 -9.58
C ALA A 35 -3.41 4.89 -8.43
N ARG A 36 -2.18 4.43 -8.25
CA ARG A 36 -1.82 3.45 -7.22
C ARG A 36 -0.60 3.88 -6.45
N TYR A 37 -0.56 3.48 -5.18
CA TYR A 37 0.62 3.67 -4.35
C TYR A 37 1.57 2.51 -4.52
N ALA A 38 2.87 2.82 -4.56
CA ALA A 38 3.91 1.82 -4.41
C ALA A 38 4.09 1.58 -2.91
N VAL A 39 4.00 0.33 -2.50
CA VAL A 39 4.07 -0.05 -1.08
C VAL A 39 5.09 -1.17 -0.93
N GLU A 40 6.00 -0.99 0.03
CA GLU A 40 6.93 -2.04 0.44
C GLU A 40 6.33 -2.77 1.63
N LEU A 41 6.06 -4.06 1.47
CA LEU A 41 5.46 -4.87 2.53
C LEU A 41 6.51 -5.30 3.55
N GLU A 42 6.12 -5.31 4.82
CA GLU A 42 6.99 -5.79 5.90
C GLU A 42 7.21 -7.30 5.77
N GLY A 43 8.34 -7.76 6.25
CA GLY A 43 8.69 -9.17 6.25
C GLY A 43 9.33 -9.67 4.97
N GLY A 44 9.59 -8.78 4.01
CA GLY A 44 10.24 -9.16 2.77
C GLY A 44 10.51 -7.94 1.90
N ALA A 45 11.30 -8.10 0.85
CA ALA A 45 11.63 -7.02 -0.09
C ALA A 45 10.57 -6.89 -1.20
N ARG A 46 9.31 -7.17 -0.87
CA ARG A 46 8.25 -7.16 -1.87
C ARG A 46 7.63 -5.77 -2.00
N HIS A 47 7.63 -5.27 -3.23
CA HIS A 47 6.95 -4.03 -3.57
C HIS A 47 5.70 -4.35 -4.37
N VAL A 48 4.60 -3.71 -4.03
CA VAL A 48 3.32 -3.89 -4.73
C VAL A 48 2.70 -2.55 -5.02
N ALA A 49 1.87 -2.48 -6.08
CA ALA A 49 1.11 -1.28 -6.41
C ALA A 49 -0.34 -1.51 -5.99
N LEU A 50 -0.83 -0.67 -5.08
CA LEU A 50 -2.17 -0.82 -4.50
C LEU A 50 -2.97 0.46 -4.61
N LYS A 51 -4.27 0.31 -4.83
CA LYS A 51 -5.20 1.44 -4.86
C LYS A 51 -5.34 2.03 -3.47
N PRO A 52 -5.58 3.35 -3.36
CA PRO A 52 -5.80 3.99 -2.05
C PRO A 52 -6.89 3.31 -1.22
N GLY A 53 -7.94 2.82 -1.86
CA GLY A 53 -9.05 2.13 -1.19
C GLY A 53 -8.68 0.79 -0.57
N ASN A 54 -7.49 0.26 -0.86
CA ASN A 54 -7.00 -0.99 -0.29
C ASN A 54 -5.96 -0.76 0.82
N LEU A 55 -5.77 0.48 1.24
CA LEU A 55 -4.80 0.86 2.26
C LEU A 55 -5.51 1.67 3.35
N LYS A 56 -5.15 1.41 4.58
CA LYS A 56 -5.60 2.22 5.72
C LYS A 56 -4.40 2.58 6.58
N PRO A 57 -4.47 3.69 7.33
CA PRO A 57 -3.38 4.05 8.24
C PRO A 57 -3.16 2.95 9.27
N ARG A 58 -1.90 2.73 9.57
CA ARG A 58 -1.54 1.78 10.60
C ARG A 58 -1.63 2.43 11.98
#